data_201ad67d6e45a97532a00ce349bb647a
#
_entry.id   201ad67d6e45a97532a00ce349bb647a
#
_cell.length_a   1.000
_cell.length_b   1.000
_cell.length_c   1.000
_cell.angle_alpha   90.00
_cell.angle_beta   90.00
_cell.angle_gamma   90.00
#
_symmetry.space_group_name_H-M   'P 1'
#
loop_
_entity.id
_entity.type
_entity.pdbx_description
1 polymer ?
#
loop_
_entity_poly.entity_id
_entity_poly.type
_entity_poly.pdbx_seq_one_letter_code
_entity_poly.pdbx_strand_id
1 'polypeptide(L)'
;KDKTFIRGASRNVDAVIKQLGDRPIDGYSSSDAAALRDAMLDRGLSIASVKRNFSTIRSIINLTISEHGLDCGNAFARTFMPEEDKQRRLLIPIDRIRAIQSDCHDIDDDMRWLVALLSDTGMRLGEAVGLAAEDVHLDDETPYINLTPHPWRRLKTRGSERCIPLVGEALWAASRAIEDASRSSFLFARYNRASTSNAN
;
A
#
# COMPACT_ATOMS: atom_id res chain seq x y z
N LYS A 1 5.49 16.26 -5.56
CA LYS A 1 5.87 15.65 -4.27
C LYS A 1 4.65 14.92 -3.70
N ASP A 2 4.83 13.73 -3.22
CA ASP A 2 3.77 12.87 -2.71
C ASP A 2 3.16 13.48 -1.43
N LYS A 3 1.95 14.02 -1.53
CA LYS A 3 1.21 14.63 -0.40
C LYS A 3 1.03 13.65 0.76
N THR A 4 0.90 12.36 0.46
CA THR A 4 0.73 11.29 1.45
C THR A 4 2.00 11.09 2.28
N PHE A 5 3.17 11.12 1.62
CA PHE A 5 4.47 11.03 2.30
C PHE A 5 4.68 12.23 3.23
N ILE A 6 4.45 13.45 2.74
CA ILE A 6 4.60 14.68 3.53
C ILE A 6 3.69 14.64 4.76
N ARG A 7 2.41 14.28 4.57
CA ARG A 7 1.45 14.17 5.68
C ARG A 7 1.86 13.10 6.71
N GLY A 8 2.44 11.98 6.25
CA GLY A 8 2.98 10.95 7.13
C GLY A 8 4.19 11.44 7.94
N ALA A 9 5.11 12.14 7.29
CA ALA A 9 6.28 12.74 7.93
C ALA A 9 5.87 13.78 8.98
N SER A 10 4.96 14.73 8.62
CA SER A 10 4.45 15.75 9.55
C SER A 10 3.83 15.12 10.80
N ARG A 11 2.96 14.09 10.64
CA ARG A 11 2.36 13.43 11.80
C ARG A 11 3.40 12.82 12.76
N ASN A 12 4.53 12.33 12.25
CA ASN A 12 5.59 11.80 13.09
C ASN A 12 6.34 12.90 13.82
N VAL A 13 6.60 14.04 13.16
CA VAL A 13 7.19 15.23 13.80
C VAL A 13 6.26 15.77 14.89
N ASP A 14 4.98 15.93 14.58
CA ASP A 14 3.96 16.40 15.55
C ASP A 14 3.89 15.46 16.76
N ALA A 15 4.03 14.15 16.57
CA ALA A 15 4.06 13.18 17.67
C ALA A 15 5.29 13.36 18.57
N VAL A 16 6.46 13.66 18.00
CA VAL A 16 7.68 13.96 18.77
C VAL A 16 7.47 15.24 19.58
N ILE A 17 7.06 16.34 18.94
CA ILE A 17 6.86 17.64 19.59
C ILE A 17 5.80 17.53 20.69
N LYS A 18 4.68 16.86 20.42
CA LYS A 18 3.61 16.70 21.41
C LYS A 18 4.03 15.94 22.65
N GLN A 19 4.87 14.91 22.48
CA GLN A 19 5.26 14.01 23.56
C GLN A 19 6.48 14.54 24.34
N LEU A 20 7.43 15.16 23.63
CA LEU A 20 8.75 15.49 24.19
C LEU A 20 9.01 17.00 24.27
N GLY A 21 8.13 17.82 23.68
CA GLY A 21 8.30 19.26 23.54
C GLY A 21 9.05 19.65 22.26
N ASP A 22 8.87 20.88 21.82
CA ASP A 22 9.58 21.46 20.68
C ASP A 22 10.97 21.93 21.15
N ARG A 23 12.00 21.21 20.75
CA ARG A 23 13.38 21.43 21.16
C ARG A 23 14.33 21.39 19.96
N PRO A 24 15.51 22.01 20.01
CA PRO A 24 16.58 21.77 19.05
C PRO A 24 16.91 20.26 18.96
N ILE A 25 17.39 19.81 17.79
CA ILE A 25 17.65 18.38 17.54
C ILE A 25 18.67 17.80 18.50
N ASP A 26 19.68 18.55 18.86
CA ASP A 26 20.72 18.19 19.85
C ASP A 26 20.21 18.18 21.30
N GLY A 27 19.03 18.75 21.54
CA GLY A 27 18.37 18.78 22.86
C GLY A 27 17.60 17.50 23.19
N TYR A 28 17.47 16.54 22.26
CA TYR A 28 16.84 15.25 22.53
C TYR A 28 17.88 14.21 22.96
N SER A 29 17.50 13.34 23.87
CA SER A 29 18.32 12.24 24.39
C SER A 29 17.78 10.86 23.97
N SER A 30 18.58 9.82 24.19
CA SER A 30 18.12 8.43 23.99
C SER A 30 17.01 8.03 24.96
N SER A 31 16.95 8.64 26.14
CA SER A 31 15.84 8.44 27.09
C SER A 31 14.54 9.06 26.60
N ASP A 32 14.59 10.22 25.94
CA ASP A 32 13.43 10.82 25.28
C ASP A 32 12.90 9.90 24.16
N ALA A 33 13.80 9.33 23.37
CA ALA A 33 13.43 8.39 22.33
C ALA A 33 12.76 7.12 22.90
N ALA A 34 13.24 6.61 24.04
CA ALA A 34 12.61 5.50 24.73
C ALA A 34 11.21 5.88 25.26
N ALA A 35 11.08 7.05 25.87
CA ALA A 35 9.78 7.55 26.35
C ALA A 35 8.76 7.71 25.23
N LEU A 36 9.17 8.21 24.04
CA LEU A 36 8.29 8.28 22.87
C LEU A 36 7.84 6.89 22.40
N ARG A 37 8.75 5.91 22.36
CA ARG A 37 8.41 4.52 22.02
C ARG A 37 7.35 3.99 22.98
N ASP A 38 7.57 4.12 24.28
CA ASP A 38 6.68 3.60 25.31
C ASP A 38 5.31 4.28 25.23
N ALA A 39 5.26 5.59 25.08
CA ALA A 39 4.02 6.32 24.88
C ALA A 39 3.25 5.89 23.60
N MET A 40 3.96 5.47 22.53
CA MET A 40 3.32 4.92 21.34
C MET A 40 2.74 3.53 21.58
N LEU A 41 3.45 2.67 22.33
CA LEU A 41 2.98 1.33 22.71
C LEU A 41 1.78 1.41 23.66
N ASP A 42 1.83 2.27 24.68
CA ASP A 42 0.73 2.51 25.63
C ASP A 42 -0.56 2.99 24.98
N ARG A 43 -0.44 3.71 23.84
CA ARG A 43 -1.58 4.08 23.00
C ARG A 43 -2.10 2.94 22.12
N GLY A 44 -1.55 1.74 22.23
CA GLY A 44 -1.98 0.55 21.52
C GLY A 44 -1.42 0.41 20.09
N LEU A 45 -0.36 1.15 19.72
CA LEU A 45 0.27 0.93 18.42
C LEU A 45 1.03 -0.41 18.42
N SER A 46 0.90 -1.18 17.35
CA SER A 46 1.72 -2.38 17.16
C SER A 46 3.21 -2.03 17.07
N ILE A 47 4.07 -2.94 17.50
CA ILE A 47 5.53 -2.81 17.42
C ILE A 47 5.97 -2.50 15.98
N ALA A 48 5.36 -3.14 14.96
CA ALA A 48 5.62 -2.85 13.55
C ALA A 48 5.30 -1.39 13.18
N SER A 49 4.22 -0.85 13.69
CA SER A 49 3.82 0.56 13.49
C SER A 49 4.79 1.52 14.16
N VAL A 50 5.20 1.22 15.39
CA VAL A 50 6.21 2.00 16.12
C VAL A 50 7.56 1.98 15.37
N LYS A 51 8.03 0.81 14.95
CA LYS A 51 9.25 0.67 14.12
C LYS A 51 9.20 1.51 12.86
N ARG A 52 8.04 1.54 12.16
CA ARG A 52 7.83 2.36 10.96
C ARG A 52 7.88 3.86 11.26
N ASN A 53 7.23 4.30 12.33
CA ASN A 53 7.26 5.70 12.76
C ASN A 53 8.68 6.14 13.11
N PHE A 54 9.39 5.33 13.89
CA PHE A 54 10.79 5.59 14.22
C PHE A 54 11.72 5.60 13.00
N SER A 55 11.47 4.75 12.00
CA SER A 55 12.22 4.80 10.75
C SER A 55 12.07 6.16 10.05
N THR A 56 10.85 6.70 10.02
CA THR A 56 10.59 8.02 9.45
C THR A 56 11.24 9.13 10.28
N ILE A 57 11.10 9.10 11.62
CA ILE A 57 11.74 10.08 12.54
C ILE A 57 13.25 10.08 12.34
N ARG A 58 13.89 8.91 12.36
CA ARG A 58 15.34 8.77 12.14
C ARG A 58 15.78 9.36 10.81
N SER A 59 15.03 9.09 9.74
CA SER A 59 15.34 9.62 8.40
C SER A 59 15.26 11.14 8.35
N ILE A 60 14.24 11.73 8.99
CA ILE A 60 14.09 13.20 9.05
C ILE A 60 15.26 13.81 9.82
N ILE A 61 15.57 13.30 11.01
CA ILE A 61 16.65 13.81 11.85
C ILE A 61 18.00 13.66 11.16
N ASN A 62 18.30 12.48 10.58
CA ASN A 62 19.55 12.28 9.85
C ASN A 62 19.69 13.23 8.66
N LEU A 63 18.61 13.44 7.92
CA LEU A 63 18.60 14.40 6.81
C LEU A 63 18.89 15.83 7.32
N THR A 64 18.24 16.24 8.40
CA THR A 64 18.45 17.57 9.00
C THR A 64 19.89 17.76 9.49
N ILE A 65 20.44 16.76 10.18
CA ILE A 65 21.85 16.77 10.64
C ILE A 65 22.79 16.96 9.44
N SER A 66 22.56 16.18 8.37
CA SER A 66 23.41 16.21 7.16
C SER A 66 23.27 17.55 6.40
N GLU A 67 22.04 18.01 6.16
CA GLU A 67 21.78 19.22 5.35
C GLU A 67 22.24 20.52 6.06
N HIS A 68 22.19 20.53 7.39
CA HIS A 68 22.57 21.71 8.19
C HIS A 68 23.96 21.60 8.81
N GLY A 69 24.71 20.51 8.54
CA GLY A 69 26.07 20.31 9.06
C GLY A 69 26.12 20.33 10.59
N LEU A 70 25.10 19.77 11.27
CA LEU A 70 25.06 19.78 12.73
C LEU A 70 26.05 18.77 13.30
N ASP A 71 26.81 19.22 14.31
CA ASP A 71 27.77 18.35 15.05
C ASP A 71 27.06 17.66 16.22
N CYS A 72 26.06 16.80 15.90
CA CYS A 72 25.33 16.02 16.89
C CYS A 72 24.95 14.66 16.34
N GLY A 73 24.74 13.69 17.25
CA GLY A 73 24.22 12.37 16.91
C GLY A 73 22.68 12.35 16.89
N ASN A 74 22.13 11.39 16.16
CA ASN A 74 20.68 11.15 16.18
C ASN A 74 20.29 10.36 17.43
N ALA A 75 19.66 11.00 18.40
CA ALA A 75 19.20 10.40 19.66
C ALA A 75 18.25 9.21 19.47
N PHE A 76 17.52 9.16 18.35
CA PHE A 76 16.56 8.09 18.03
C PHE A 76 17.20 6.89 17.31
N ALA A 77 18.50 6.96 16.92
CA ALA A 77 19.11 5.98 16.04
C ALA A 77 19.13 4.56 16.63
N ARG A 78 19.46 4.43 17.90
CA ARG A 78 19.67 3.16 18.60
C ARG A 78 18.56 2.84 19.61
N THR A 79 17.37 3.41 19.47
CA THR A 79 16.25 3.09 20.34
C THR A 79 15.91 1.61 20.25
N PHE A 80 15.98 0.92 21.39
CA PHE A 80 15.55 -0.48 21.48
C PHE A 80 14.07 -0.62 21.08
N MET A 81 13.77 -1.63 20.28
CA MET A 81 12.40 -1.99 19.91
C MET A 81 12.15 -3.42 20.34
N PRO A 82 11.07 -3.69 21.10
CA PRO A 82 10.70 -5.05 21.45
C PRO A 82 10.59 -5.96 20.23
N GLU A 83 10.79 -7.24 20.43
CA GLU A 83 10.49 -8.21 19.41
C GLU A 83 8.98 -8.35 19.22
N GLU A 84 8.56 -8.50 17.99
CA GLU A 84 7.17 -8.74 17.65
C GLU A 84 6.99 -10.24 17.45
N ASP A 85 6.06 -10.83 18.18
CA ASP A 85 5.61 -12.18 17.91
C ASP A 85 4.85 -12.18 16.56
N LYS A 86 5.59 -12.41 15.50
CA LYS A 86 5.06 -12.42 14.13
C LYS A 86 4.26 -13.70 13.93
N GLN A 87 2.97 -13.64 14.13
CA GLN A 87 2.10 -14.71 13.66
C GLN A 87 2.25 -14.86 12.15
N ARG A 88 2.71 -16.03 11.74
CA ARG A 88 2.79 -16.40 10.32
C ARG A 88 1.38 -16.41 9.73
N ARG A 89 1.15 -15.63 8.68
CA ARG A 89 -0.11 -15.71 7.95
C ARG A 89 -0.24 -17.13 7.37
N LEU A 90 -1.33 -17.79 7.71
CA LEU A 90 -1.66 -19.09 7.14
C LEU A 90 -2.07 -18.90 5.67
N LEU A 91 -1.77 -19.93 4.88
CA LEU A 91 -2.29 -20.00 3.51
C LEU A 91 -3.81 -20.17 3.56
N ILE A 92 -4.50 -19.53 2.63
CA ILE A 92 -5.94 -19.74 2.48
C ILE A 92 -6.15 -21.16 1.89
N PRO A 93 -6.91 -22.04 2.54
CA PRO A 93 -7.19 -23.37 1.99
C PRO A 93 -7.88 -23.27 0.62
N ILE A 94 -7.55 -24.20 -0.27
CA ILE A 94 -8.08 -24.19 -1.65
C ILE A 94 -9.61 -24.24 -1.69
N ASP A 95 -10.23 -25.00 -0.77
CA ASP A 95 -11.70 -25.09 -0.70
C ASP A 95 -12.35 -23.74 -0.34
N ARG A 96 -11.66 -22.92 0.47
CA ARG A 96 -12.11 -21.56 0.77
C ARG A 96 -11.97 -20.64 -0.45
N ILE A 97 -10.89 -20.80 -1.21
CA ILE A 97 -10.72 -20.04 -2.46
C ILE A 97 -11.85 -20.40 -3.43
N ARG A 98 -12.13 -21.69 -3.63
CA ARG A 98 -13.23 -22.14 -4.50
C ARG A 98 -14.60 -21.65 -4.05
N ALA A 99 -14.87 -21.65 -2.75
CA ALA A 99 -16.12 -21.12 -2.21
C ALA A 99 -16.25 -19.61 -2.51
N ILE A 100 -15.19 -18.82 -2.31
CA ILE A 100 -15.18 -17.39 -2.65
C ILE A 100 -15.39 -17.19 -4.17
N GLN A 101 -14.78 -18.00 -5.00
CA GLN A 101 -14.96 -17.94 -6.45
C GLN A 101 -16.41 -18.25 -6.85
N SER A 102 -17.04 -19.26 -6.23
CA SER A 102 -18.48 -19.55 -6.44
C SER A 102 -19.35 -18.36 -6.02
N ASP A 103 -19.11 -17.77 -4.85
CA ASP A 103 -19.83 -16.57 -4.40
C ASP A 103 -19.64 -15.39 -5.36
N CYS A 104 -18.48 -15.28 -6.01
CA CYS A 104 -18.26 -14.25 -7.03
C CYS A 104 -19.15 -14.43 -8.25
N HIS A 105 -19.37 -15.67 -8.71
CA HIS A 105 -20.28 -15.96 -9.80
C HIS A 105 -21.75 -15.73 -9.42
N ASP A 106 -22.13 -16.13 -8.20
CA ASP A 106 -23.53 -16.03 -7.75
C ASP A 106 -23.99 -14.56 -7.58
N ILE A 107 -23.08 -13.68 -7.15
CA ILE A 107 -23.39 -12.26 -6.92
C ILE A 107 -23.18 -11.43 -8.19
N ASP A 108 -22.13 -11.72 -8.97
CA ASP A 108 -21.84 -11.17 -10.31
C ASP A 108 -21.88 -9.63 -10.36
N ASP A 109 -21.11 -8.96 -9.51
CA ASP A 109 -20.95 -7.51 -9.47
C ASP A 109 -19.47 -7.05 -9.59
N ASP A 110 -19.25 -5.74 -9.74
CA ASP A 110 -17.92 -5.14 -9.93
C ASP A 110 -16.91 -5.50 -8.83
N MET A 111 -17.38 -5.64 -7.59
CA MET A 111 -16.53 -6.01 -6.48
C MET A 111 -16.11 -7.49 -6.57
N ARG A 112 -17.01 -8.37 -6.98
CA ARG A 112 -16.75 -9.81 -7.12
C ARG A 112 -15.86 -10.10 -8.31
N TRP A 113 -16.03 -9.37 -9.41
CA TRP A 113 -15.10 -9.43 -10.55
C TRP A 113 -13.70 -9.00 -10.13
N LEU A 114 -13.58 -7.94 -9.31
CA LEU A 114 -12.27 -7.52 -8.78
C LEU A 114 -11.62 -8.61 -7.92
N VAL A 115 -12.39 -9.28 -7.04
CA VAL A 115 -11.89 -10.39 -6.21
C VAL A 115 -11.45 -11.57 -7.07
N ALA A 116 -12.28 -11.99 -8.02
CA ALA A 116 -11.98 -13.09 -8.94
C ALA A 116 -10.74 -12.78 -9.81
N LEU A 117 -10.64 -11.56 -10.34
CA LEU A 117 -9.48 -11.12 -11.09
C LEU A 117 -8.17 -11.24 -10.26
N LEU A 118 -8.22 -10.82 -9.00
CA LEU A 118 -7.06 -10.88 -8.09
C LEU A 118 -6.67 -12.31 -7.73
N SER A 119 -7.63 -13.25 -7.65
CA SER A 119 -7.38 -14.62 -7.22
C SER A 119 -6.42 -15.36 -8.13
N ASP A 120 -6.52 -15.15 -9.44
CA ASP A 120 -5.72 -15.88 -10.42
C ASP A 120 -4.56 -15.06 -11.02
N THR A 121 -4.62 -13.71 -10.93
CA THR A 121 -3.56 -12.87 -11.48
C THR A 121 -2.45 -12.55 -10.49
N GLY A 122 -2.72 -12.62 -9.19
CA GLY A 122 -1.80 -12.16 -8.15
C GLY A 122 -1.41 -10.68 -8.25
N MET A 123 -2.20 -9.87 -8.94
CA MET A 123 -2.01 -8.42 -9.03
C MET A 123 -2.15 -7.77 -7.66
N ARG A 124 -1.49 -6.62 -7.46
CA ARG A 124 -1.79 -5.79 -6.29
C ARG A 124 -3.17 -5.13 -6.47
N LEU A 125 -3.92 -4.99 -5.38
CA LEU A 125 -5.23 -4.34 -5.41
C LEU A 125 -5.19 -2.98 -6.13
N GLY A 126 -4.20 -2.14 -5.83
CA GLY A 126 -4.03 -0.84 -6.50
C GLY A 126 -3.69 -0.92 -7.99
N GLU A 127 -3.13 -2.04 -8.47
CA GLU A 127 -2.90 -2.30 -9.89
C GLU A 127 -4.22 -2.67 -10.57
N ALA A 128 -4.98 -3.59 -9.97
CA ALA A 128 -6.24 -4.09 -10.52
C ALA A 128 -7.33 -3.00 -10.56
N VAL A 129 -7.57 -2.27 -9.48
CA VAL A 129 -8.59 -1.21 -9.46
C VAL A 129 -8.30 -0.08 -10.45
N GLY A 130 -7.03 0.13 -10.78
CA GLY A 130 -6.61 1.17 -11.73
C GLY A 130 -6.58 0.73 -13.19
N LEU A 131 -7.09 -0.45 -13.54
CA LEU A 131 -7.13 -0.92 -14.92
C LEU A 131 -8.05 -0.04 -15.78
N ALA A 132 -7.54 0.32 -16.95
CA ALA A 132 -8.33 0.85 -18.04
C ALA A 132 -8.83 -0.29 -18.95
N ALA A 133 -9.89 -0.05 -19.69
CA ALA A 133 -10.37 -1.03 -20.68
C ALA A 133 -9.30 -1.34 -21.73
N GLU A 134 -8.48 -0.36 -22.12
CA GLU A 134 -7.38 -0.50 -23.07
C GLU A 134 -6.21 -1.39 -22.57
N ASP A 135 -6.14 -1.65 -21.26
CA ASP A 135 -5.13 -2.57 -20.71
C ASP A 135 -5.49 -4.04 -20.93
N VAL A 136 -6.76 -4.34 -21.26
CA VAL A 136 -7.29 -5.71 -21.32
C VAL A 136 -7.47 -6.14 -22.78
N HIS A 137 -6.84 -7.22 -23.14
CA HIS A 137 -6.84 -7.80 -24.49
C HIS A 137 -7.49 -9.18 -24.44
N LEU A 138 -8.79 -9.24 -24.80
CA LEU A 138 -9.57 -10.48 -24.78
C LEU A 138 -9.58 -11.21 -26.12
N ASP A 139 -9.37 -10.48 -27.23
CA ASP A 139 -9.50 -11.01 -28.61
C ASP A 139 -8.20 -11.66 -29.11
N ASP A 140 -7.11 -11.61 -28.35
CA ASP A 140 -5.86 -12.25 -28.70
C ASP A 140 -5.91 -13.78 -28.49
N GLU A 141 -5.04 -14.53 -29.19
CA GLU A 141 -4.93 -15.98 -29.03
C GLU A 141 -4.80 -16.41 -27.57
N THR A 142 -4.07 -15.64 -26.79
CA THR A 142 -3.99 -15.80 -25.32
C THR A 142 -4.44 -14.48 -24.71
N PRO A 143 -5.66 -14.40 -24.15
CA PRO A 143 -6.14 -13.21 -23.47
C PRO A 143 -5.18 -12.76 -22.35
N TYR A 144 -4.94 -11.46 -22.23
CA TYR A 144 -4.00 -10.93 -21.24
C TYR A 144 -4.34 -9.50 -20.80
N ILE A 145 -3.75 -9.10 -19.68
CA ILE A 145 -3.69 -7.71 -19.24
C ILE A 145 -2.27 -7.18 -19.48
N ASN A 146 -2.16 -6.05 -20.16
CA ASN A 146 -0.92 -5.31 -20.28
C ASN A 146 -0.82 -4.27 -19.15
N LEU A 147 -0.16 -4.64 -18.05
CA LEU A 147 -0.04 -3.78 -16.88
C LEU A 147 1.07 -2.73 -17.09
N THR A 148 0.67 -1.53 -17.47
CA THR A 148 1.55 -0.37 -17.69
C THR A 148 1.21 0.78 -16.73
N PRO A 149 2.13 1.75 -16.50
CA PRO A 149 1.81 2.93 -15.72
C PRO A 149 0.85 3.86 -16.47
N HIS A 150 -0.09 4.46 -15.74
CA HIS A 150 -0.99 5.50 -16.22
C HIS A 150 -0.91 6.75 -15.33
N PRO A 151 -1.37 7.92 -15.76
CA PRO A 151 -1.40 9.12 -14.92
C PRO A 151 -2.12 8.94 -13.57
N TRP A 152 -3.14 8.08 -13.54
CA TRP A 152 -3.93 7.75 -12.33
C TRP A 152 -3.42 6.50 -11.60
N ARG A 153 -2.64 5.60 -12.26
CA ARG A 153 -2.11 4.36 -11.72
C ARG A 153 -0.59 4.32 -11.78
N ARG A 154 0.03 4.64 -10.64
CA ARG A 154 1.46 4.50 -10.49
C ARG A 154 1.82 3.06 -10.10
N LEU A 155 2.75 2.44 -10.82
CA LEU A 155 3.31 1.15 -10.45
C LEU A 155 4.38 1.33 -9.35
N LYS A 156 4.49 0.36 -8.44
CA LYS A 156 5.38 0.43 -7.28
C LYS A 156 6.87 0.45 -7.66
N THR A 157 7.23 -0.32 -8.71
CA THR A 157 8.60 -0.44 -9.23
C THR A 157 8.55 -0.55 -10.74
N ARG A 158 9.67 -0.27 -11.44
CA ARG A 158 9.79 -0.48 -12.88
C ARG A 158 9.50 -1.93 -13.30
N GLY A 159 9.94 -2.91 -12.52
CA GLY A 159 9.65 -4.34 -12.76
C GLY A 159 8.21 -4.77 -12.46
N SER A 160 7.32 -3.83 -12.10
CA SER A 160 5.88 -4.12 -11.98
C SER A 160 5.14 -4.07 -13.30
N GLU A 161 5.74 -3.45 -14.33
CA GLU A 161 5.22 -3.43 -15.70
C GLU A 161 5.36 -4.81 -16.33
N ARG A 162 4.25 -5.39 -16.78
CA ARG A 162 4.23 -6.78 -17.27
C ARG A 162 2.93 -7.13 -17.98
N CYS A 163 2.98 -8.13 -18.87
CA CYS A 163 1.80 -8.83 -19.38
C CYS A 163 1.40 -9.93 -18.39
N ILE A 164 0.11 -10.06 -18.14
CA ILE A 164 -0.47 -11.06 -17.22
C ILE A 164 -1.48 -11.87 -18.00
N PRO A 165 -1.25 -13.15 -18.29
CA PRO A 165 -2.23 -13.99 -18.96
C PRO A 165 -3.51 -14.09 -18.14
N LEU A 166 -4.65 -14.05 -18.81
CA LEU A 166 -5.96 -14.23 -18.22
C LEU A 166 -6.40 -15.70 -18.36
N VAL A 167 -6.56 -16.35 -17.24
CA VAL A 167 -7.01 -17.77 -17.17
C VAL A 167 -8.09 -17.89 -16.08
N GLY A 168 -8.89 -18.96 -16.15
CA GLY A 168 -9.85 -19.29 -15.09
C GLY A 168 -10.76 -18.14 -14.70
N GLU A 169 -10.83 -17.87 -13.41
CA GLU A 169 -11.69 -16.83 -12.83
C GLU A 169 -11.28 -15.40 -13.26
N ALA A 170 -9.99 -15.20 -13.52
CA ALA A 170 -9.51 -13.89 -13.98
C ALA A 170 -10.02 -13.57 -15.40
N LEU A 171 -10.12 -14.58 -16.27
CA LEU A 171 -10.66 -14.40 -17.62
C LEU A 171 -12.17 -14.09 -17.57
N TRP A 172 -12.92 -14.85 -16.78
CA TRP A 172 -14.35 -14.59 -16.56
C TRP A 172 -14.57 -13.16 -16.04
N ALA A 173 -13.85 -12.79 -14.98
CA ALA A 173 -13.99 -11.49 -14.34
C ALA A 173 -13.63 -10.32 -15.28
N ALA A 174 -12.55 -10.47 -16.05
CA ALA A 174 -12.14 -9.45 -17.02
C ALA A 174 -13.19 -9.28 -18.12
N SER A 175 -13.78 -10.38 -18.61
CA SER A 175 -14.85 -10.35 -19.62
C SER A 175 -16.09 -9.61 -19.09
N ARG A 176 -16.53 -9.93 -17.87
CA ARG A 176 -17.67 -9.27 -17.23
C ARG A 176 -17.40 -7.77 -17.01
N ALA A 177 -16.20 -7.44 -16.52
CA ALA A 177 -15.82 -6.05 -16.26
C ALA A 177 -15.70 -5.22 -17.55
N ILE A 178 -15.24 -5.80 -18.67
CA ILE A 178 -15.22 -5.14 -19.97
C ILE A 178 -16.63 -4.88 -20.51
N GLU A 179 -17.54 -5.84 -20.38
CA GLU A 179 -18.94 -5.68 -20.76
C GLU A 179 -19.61 -4.52 -20.01
N ASP A 180 -19.36 -4.41 -18.69
CA ASP A 180 -19.88 -3.33 -17.85
C ASP A 180 -19.20 -1.98 -18.13
N ALA A 181 -17.90 -1.99 -18.43
CA ALA A 181 -17.09 -0.79 -18.70
C ALA A 181 -17.47 -0.02 -19.98
N SER A 182 -18.45 -0.49 -20.76
CA SER A 182 -18.91 0.13 -22.01
C SER A 182 -19.24 1.64 -21.89
N ARG A 183 -19.41 2.15 -20.66
CA ARG A 183 -19.70 3.56 -20.34
C ARG A 183 -18.55 4.29 -19.66
N SER A 184 -17.40 3.65 -19.45
CA SER A 184 -16.25 4.20 -18.74
C SER A 184 -14.94 3.74 -19.38
N SER A 185 -13.92 4.58 -19.36
CA SER A 185 -12.56 4.16 -19.74
C SER A 185 -11.89 3.25 -18.68
N PHE A 186 -12.47 3.14 -17.50
CA PHE A 186 -11.96 2.32 -16.40
C PHE A 186 -12.74 1.02 -16.26
N LEU A 187 -12.02 -0.06 -16.01
CA LEU A 187 -12.59 -1.36 -15.75
C LEU A 187 -13.44 -1.38 -14.46
N PHE A 188 -12.95 -0.68 -13.44
CA PHE A 188 -13.61 -0.55 -12.14
C PHE A 188 -13.86 0.93 -11.81
N ALA A 189 -14.87 1.51 -12.46
CA ALA A 189 -15.17 2.95 -12.40
C ALA A 189 -15.43 3.45 -10.96
N ARG A 190 -16.02 2.62 -10.08
CA ARG A 190 -16.28 2.94 -8.67
C ARG A 190 -15.03 3.43 -7.93
N TYR A 191 -13.85 2.88 -8.25
CA TYR A 191 -12.59 3.14 -7.55
C TYR A 191 -11.73 4.19 -8.24
N ASN A 192 -12.15 4.72 -9.39
CA ASN A 192 -11.32 5.58 -10.23
C ASN A 192 -11.94 6.94 -10.46
N ARG A 193 -11.06 7.95 -10.52
CA ARG A 193 -11.35 9.30 -10.99
C ARG A 193 -10.24 9.67 -11.98
N ALA A 194 -10.50 10.66 -12.85
CA ALA A 194 -9.60 11.06 -13.94
C ALA A 194 -8.12 11.28 -13.53
N SER A 195 -7.83 11.54 -12.26
CA SER A 195 -6.46 11.81 -11.77
C SER A 195 -5.98 10.85 -10.68
N THR A 196 -6.84 9.95 -10.18
CA THR A 196 -6.48 9.07 -9.07
C THR A 196 -7.24 7.75 -9.13
N SER A 197 -6.55 6.66 -8.79
CA SER A 197 -7.14 5.38 -8.48
C SER A 197 -7.09 5.16 -6.96
N ASN A 198 -8.19 4.75 -6.36
CA ASN A 198 -8.31 4.64 -4.91
C ASN A 198 -8.87 3.27 -4.52
N ALA A 199 -8.03 2.43 -3.93
CA ALA A 199 -8.38 1.08 -3.48
C ALA A 199 -8.98 1.03 -2.07
N ASN A 200 -9.17 2.19 -1.42
CA ASN A 200 -9.71 2.30 -0.04
C ASN A 200 -11.02 3.07 -0.03
#